data_38763ab0842b64172c674524b7d44b91
#
_entry.id   38763ab0842b64172c674524b7d44b91
#
_cell.length_a   1.000
_cell.length_b   1.000
_cell.length_c   1.000
_cell.angle_alpha   90.00
_cell.angle_beta   90.00
_cell.angle_gamma   90.00
#
_symmetry.space_group_name_H-M   'P 1'
#
loop_
_entity.id
_entity.type
_entity.pdbx_description
1 polymer ?
#
loop_
_entity_poly.entity_id
_entity_poly.type
_entity_poly.pdbx_seq_one_letter_code
_entity_poly.pdbx_strand_id
1 'polypeptide(L)'
;MRVVIALILFFLPAAGTQCFADEEPVRQQIQQWVQQLGHESFLIRQRAESLLIRMGIQTYPELQRAKQNPDVEITQRAEYILSQIEQASLNTENREAASWIQLYMLDANPAFRARIIWVLADPNLDLAKGEGLQTLCRLARFEENSALRLEAAKSLIASPPISLTARQRWFQYIRNNIHGADENEPLQRATEYAKLWCELDSTDERKTPEFQERVRQVSAETLRLLERPENRIQSGSKIDILLYYAVAELQDAVGLTADRDKTVSLALAIEPGPIQTAESLQPIGLEDGLPMNEHYHTGLYLKYRFRIHWAINHFRKVIESEHSDVTLRIEASRLAVGAALYLADYALAIAFIDKHIEIFSAPDTARNDVEIAIALAQRQRAYCTAKQAAEADNWGGVREAVMQAWTVALPKNRDIAGDSTDMDLLIIAHQLCMQLPDVGHEFKEKMNAQHAKTWNNIVADYENATFDLRQIKTVSTFNTAAWLLANTDGDYSSALTLVEAALKVEPDDIAIQDTLAHVYFLGGKIEEAIRIQEQVVRLAPEVVIFQRALERFKQAR
;
A
#
# COMPACT_ATOMS: atom_id res chain seq x y z
N MET A 1 -21.09 -50.56 -26.69
CA MET A 1 -21.10 -50.29 -25.23
C MET A 1 -20.93 -48.79 -25.06
N ARG A 2 -22.04 -48.06 -24.93
CA ARG A 2 -22.07 -46.57 -24.84
C ARG A 2 -21.98 -46.20 -23.37
N VAL A 3 -20.92 -45.49 -22.98
CA VAL A 3 -20.78 -44.88 -21.64
C VAL A 3 -21.37 -43.49 -21.71
N VAL A 4 -22.46 -43.27 -20.97
CA VAL A 4 -23.10 -41.97 -20.76
C VAL A 4 -22.31 -41.25 -19.65
N ILE A 5 -21.65 -40.15 -20.00
CA ILE A 5 -21.06 -39.23 -19.00
C ILE A 5 -22.15 -38.23 -18.63
N ALA A 6 -22.66 -38.35 -17.41
CA ALA A 6 -23.56 -37.37 -16.80
C ALA A 6 -22.78 -36.14 -16.39
N LEU A 7 -23.03 -35.00 -17.02
CA LEU A 7 -22.58 -33.66 -16.59
C LEU A 7 -23.39 -33.29 -15.33
N ILE A 8 -22.74 -33.30 -14.17
CA ILE A 8 -23.28 -32.67 -12.98
C ILE A 8 -22.90 -31.19 -13.05
N LEU A 9 -23.82 -30.37 -13.49
CA LEU A 9 -23.78 -28.90 -13.32
C LEU A 9 -23.97 -28.58 -11.82
N PHE A 10 -22.89 -28.31 -11.13
CA PHE A 10 -22.97 -27.64 -9.85
C PHE A 10 -23.42 -26.19 -10.07
N PHE A 11 -24.67 -25.92 -9.76
CA PHE A 11 -25.14 -24.57 -9.49
C PHE A 11 -24.41 -24.06 -8.23
N LEU A 12 -23.45 -23.17 -8.41
CA LEU A 12 -22.99 -22.29 -7.34
C LEU A 12 -24.11 -21.28 -7.08
N PRO A 13 -24.69 -21.25 -5.87
CA PRO A 13 -25.60 -20.18 -5.53
C PRO A 13 -24.81 -18.87 -5.50
N ALA A 14 -25.39 -17.83 -6.10
CA ALA A 14 -24.91 -16.46 -6.03
C ALA A 14 -24.69 -16.09 -4.55
N ALA A 15 -23.45 -15.88 -4.14
CA ALA A 15 -23.08 -15.46 -2.79
C ALA A 15 -23.33 -13.94 -2.60
N GLY A 16 -24.57 -13.55 -2.73
CA GLY A 16 -24.99 -12.20 -2.47
C GLY A 16 -26.34 -12.24 -1.78
N THR A 17 -26.38 -12.15 -0.44
CA THR A 17 -27.53 -11.90 0.45
C THR A 17 -27.78 -12.89 1.60
N GLN A 18 -26.79 -13.65 2.06
CA GLN A 18 -26.97 -14.54 3.22
C GLN A 18 -26.02 -14.24 4.39
N CYS A 19 -25.85 -12.97 4.79
CA CYS A 19 -24.90 -12.63 5.86
C CYS A 19 -25.53 -12.08 7.16
N PHE A 20 -26.83 -12.08 7.34
CA PHE A 20 -27.45 -11.48 8.53
C PHE A 20 -28.38 -12.38 9.36
N ALA A 21 -28.50 -13.68 9.06
CA ALA A 21 -29.50 -14.53 9.70
C ALA A 21 -28.97 -15.47 10.81
N ASP A 22 -27.65 -15.65 11.00
CA ASP A 22 -27.11 -16.71 11.87
C ASP A 22 -26.46 -16.24 13.18
N GLU A 23 -26.53 -14.96 13.56
CA GLU A 23 -25.84 -14.44 14.77
C GLU A 23 -26.57 -14.75 16.07
N GLU A 24 -27.87 -14.74 16.09
CA GLU A 24 -28.69 -14.93 17.28
C GLU A 24 -28.58 -16.35 17.87
N PRO A 25 -28.60 -17.44 17.10
CA PRO A 25 -28.42 -18.79 17.64
C PRO A 25 -27.06 -19.02 18.29
N VAL A 26 -25.99 -18.47 17.71
CA VAL A 26 -24.62 -18.59 18.25
C VAL A 26 -24.50 -17.82 19.58
N ARG A 27 -25.06 -16.64 19.66
CA ARG A 27 -25.07 -15.82 20.88
C ARG A 27 -25.82 -16.50 22.02
N GLN A 28 -26.99 -17.06 21.74
CA GLN A 28 -27.77 -17.84 22.73
C GLN A 28 -26.98 -19.05 23.25
N GLN A 29 -26.27 -19.73 22.35
CA GLN A 29 -25.44 -20.86 22.74
C GLN A 29 -24.27 -20.45 23.66
N ILE A 30 -23.62 -19.32 23.37
CA ILE A 30 -22.55 -18.77 24.21
C ILE A 30 -23.11 -18.40 25.59
N GLN A 31 -24.25 -17.74 25.66
CA GLN A 31 -24.91 -17.40 26.93
C GLN A 31 -25.23 -18.63 27.77
N GLN A 32 -25.69 -19.71 27.14
CA GLN A 32 -25.91 -20.97 27.84
C GLN A 32 -24.62 -21.54 28.46
N TRP A 33 -23.52 -21.51 27.72
CA TRP A 33 -22.21 -21.95 28.22
C TRP A 33 -21.71 -21.07 29.37
N VAL A 34 -21.90 -19.74 29.26
CA VAL A 34 -21.55 -18.81 30.34
C VAL A 34 -22.34 -19.15 31.63
N GLN A 35 -23.63 -19.41 31.52
CA GLN A 35 -24.44 -19.87 32.68
C GLN A 35 -23.95 -21.20 33.25
N GLN A 36 -23.49 -22.11 32.39
CA GLN A 36 -22.93 -23.41 32.81
C GLN A 36 -21.60 -23.27 33.56
N LEU A 37 -20.91 -22.14 33.52
CA LEU A 37 -19.71 -21.89 34.33
C LEU A 37 -19.99 -21.90 35.84
N GLY A 38 -21.23 -21.60 36.27
CA GLY A 38 -21.68 -21.69 37.67
C GLY A 38 -22.41 -23.01 38.02
N HIS A 39 -22.43 -23.99 37.12
CA HIS A 39 -23.17 -25.24 37.38
C HIS A 39 -22.57 -26.04 38.54
N GLU A 40 -23.39 -26.72 39.33
CA GLU A 40 -22.96 -27.53 40.49
C GLU A 40 -21.94 -28.61 40.10
N SER A 41 -22.13 -29.25 38.93
CA SER A 41 -21.23 -30.30 38.44
C SER A 41 -19.95 -29.70 37.86
N PHE A 42 -18.79 -30.08 38.40
CA PHE A 42 -17.47 -29.69 37.92
C PHE A 42 -17.24 -30.02 36.43
N LEU A 43 -17.69 -31.20 36.00
CA LEU A 43 -17.53 -31.64 34.61
C LEU A 43 -18.28 -30.73 33.61
N ILE A 44 -19.46 -30.21 33.99
CA ILE A 44 -20.23 -29.29 33.17
C ILE A 44 -19.50 -27.95 33.09
N ARG A 45 -19.00 -27.43 34.22
CA ARG A 45 -18.22 -26.19 34.25
C ARG A 45 -16.97 -26.27 33.35
N GLN A 46 -16.20 -27.37 33.47
CA GLN A 46 -14.99 -27.59 32.70
C GLN A 46 -15.27 -27.74 31.21
N ARG A 47 -16.38 -28.40 30.85
CA ARG A 47 -16.80 -28.50 29.45
C ARG A 47 -17.19 -27.14 28.87
N ALA A 48 -17.96 -26.36 29.61
CA ALA A 48 -18.35 -25.02 29.21
C ALA A 48 -17.12 -24.11 29.02
N GLU A 49 -16.18 -24.12 29.97
CA GLU A 49 -14.89 -23.40 29.89
C GLU A 49 -14.11 -23.79 28.63
N SER A 50 -13.94 -25.09 28.37
CA SER A 50 -13.23 -25.56 27.18
C SER A 50 -13.91 -25.15 25.86
N LEU A 51 -15.24 -25.12 25.81
CA LEU A 51 -16.01 -24.68 24.64
C LEU A 51 -15.86 -23.18 24.43
N LEU A 52 -15.95 -22.38 25.49
CA LEU A 52 -15.77 -20.93 25.42
C LEU A 52 -14.35 -20.55 25.00
N ILE A 53 -13.31 -21.21 25.55
CA ILE A 53 -11.92 -21.00 25.11
C ILE A 53 -11.75 -21.36 23.62
N ARG A 54 -12.32 -22.47 23.17
CA ARG A 54 -12.25 -22.93 21.77
C ARG A 54 -12.96 -21.97 20.79
N MET A 55 -14.10 -21.41 21.21
CA MET A 55 -14.80 -20.38 20.44
C MET A 55 -14.03 -19.05 20.39
N GLY A 56 -13.14 -18.84 21.36
CA GLY A 56 -12.21 -17.71 21.35
C GLY A 56 -12.93 -16.37 21.42
N ILE A 57 -12.50 -15.45 20.58
CA ILE A 57 -12.90 -14.04 20.60
C ILE A 57 -14.43 -13.81 20.50
N GLN A 58 -15.17 -14.72 19.89
CA GLN A 58 -16.63 -14.61 19.75
C GLN A 58 -17.35 -14.65 21.11
N THR A 59 -16.72 -15.26 22.12
CA THR A 59 -17.29 -15.36 23.47
C THR A 59 -16.97 -14.16 24.36
N TYR A 60 -16.03 -13.31 23.93
CA TYR A 60 -15.49 -12.22 24.74
C TYR A 60 -16.56 -11.29 25.32
N PRO A 61 -17.59 -10.81 24.56
CA PRO A 61 -18.58 -9.89 25.12
C PRO A 61 -19.41 -10.49 26.24
N GLU A 62 -19.83 -11.75 26.06
CA GLU A 62 -20.62 -12.43 27.07
C GLU A 62 -19.78 -12.76 28.33
N LEU A 63 -18.49 -13.05 28.14
CA LEU A 63 -17.55 -13.23 29.24
C LEU A 63 -17.26 -11.92 29.99
N GLN A 64 -17.13 -10.80 29.29
CA GLN A 64 -16.97 -9.49 29.94
C GLN A 64 -18.20 -9.13 30.80
N ARG A 65 -19.40 -9.40 30.31
CA ARG A 65 -20.63 -9.25 31.12
C ARG A 65 -20.62 -10.20 32.32
N ALA A 66 -20.13 -11.41 32.14
CA ALA A 66 -20.02 -12.43 33.20
C ALA A 66 -19.07 -12.03 34.35
N LYS A 67 -18.12 -11.12 34.14
CA LYS A 67 -17.28 -10.53 35.20
C LYS A 67 -18.09 -9.78 36.27
N GLN A 68 -19.29 -9.32 35.93
CA GLN A 68 -20.18 -8.62 36.85
C GLN A 68 -21.28 -9.52 37.38
N ASN A 69 -21.16 -10.83 37.18
CA ASN A 69 -22.14 -11.81 37.67
C ASN A 69 -22.07 -11.92 39.21
N PRO A 70 -23.21 -11.99 39.92
CA PRO A 70 -23.21 -12.20 41.35
C PRO A 70 -22.64 -13.57 41.80
N ASP A 71 -22.59 -14.55 40.93
CA ASP A 71 -21.96 -15.84 41.16
C ASP A 71 -20.43 -15.73 40.98
N VAL A 72 -19.70 -15.89 42.10
CA VAL A 72 -18.24 -15.77 42.17
C VAL A 72 -17.54 -16.82 41.27
N GLU A 73 -18.09 -18.02 41.14
CA GLU A 73 -17.51 -19.07 40.27
C GLU A 73 -17.60 -18.68 38.81
N ILE A 74 -18.73 -18.11 38.38
CA ILE A 74 -18.88 -17.60 37.01
C ILE A 74 -17.88 -16.46 36.74
N THR A 75 -17.75 -15.52 37.69
CA THR A 75 -16.84 -14.37 37.57
C THR A 75 -15.40 -14.82 37.43
N GLN A 76 -14.91 -15.68 38.33
CA GLN A 76 -13.52 -16.16 38.32
C GLN A 76 -13.18 -16.95 37.05
N ARG A 77 -14.10 -17.82 36.60
CA ARG A 77 -13.91 -18.58 35.37
C ARG A 77 -13.96 -17.70 34.14
N ALA A 78 -14.85 -16.72 34.11
CA ALA A 78 -14.90 -15.76 33.01
C ALA A 78 -13.58 -14.96 32.89
N GLU A 79 -13.01 -14.52 34.02
CA GLU A 79 -11.69 -13.85 34.05
C GLU A 79 -10.58 -14.79 33.57
N TYR A 80 -10.57 -16.04 34.01
CA TYR A 80 -9.60 -17.03 33.55
C TYR A 80 -9.71 -17.27 32.03
N ILE A 81 -10.93 -17.50 31.51
CA ILE A 81 -11.18 -17.76 30.11
C ILE A 81 -10.75 -16.53 29.27
N LEU A 82 -11.09 -15.32 29.73
CA LEU A 82 -10.66 -14.08 29.07
C LEU A 82 -9.15 -14.00 28.98
N SER A 83 -8.41 -14.27 30.07
CA SER A 83 -6.95 -14.28 30.05
C SER A 83 -6.38 -15.30 29.05
N GLN A 84 -6.99 -16.47 28.93
CA GLN A 84 -6.57 -17.49 27.95
C GLN A 84 -6.83 -17.02 26.51
N ILE A 85 -8.00 -16.40 26.25
CA ILE A 85 -8.35 -15.86 24.94
C ILE A 85 -7.39 -14.70 24.56
N GLU A 86 -7.09 -13.81 25.48
CA GLU A 86 -6.16 -12.70 25.29
C GLU A 86 -4.74 -13.19 24.99
N GLN A 87 -4.22 -14.13 25.78
CA GLN A 87 -2.91 -14.74 25.54
C GLN A 87 -2.85 -15.50 24.21
N ALA A 88 -3.87 -16.33 23.90
CA ALA A 88 -3.92 -17.06 22.64
C ALA A 88 -4.04 -16.11 21.44
N SER A 89 -4.70 -14.97 21.63
CA SER A 89 -4.89 -14.00 20.57
C SER A 89 -3.65 -13.16 20.27
N LEU A 90 -2.70 -13.06 21.17
CA LEU A 90 -1.40 -12.41 20.95
C LEU A 90 -0.36 -13.36 20.34
N ASN A 91 -0.60 -14.68 20.39
CA ASN A 91 0.26 -15.66 19.73
C ASN A 91 0.00 -15.62 18.20
N THR A 92 1.01 -15.33 17.43
CA THR A 92 0.99 -15.38 15.97
C THR A 92 2.00 -16.40 15.48
N GLU A 93 1.67 -17.13 14.41
CA GLU A 93 2.60 -18.07 13.76
C GLU A 93 3.65 -17.35 12.90
N ASN A 94 3.43 -16.06 12.58
CA ASN A 94 4.37 -15.26 11.84
C ASN A 94 5.47 -14.72 12.76
N ARG A 95 6.73 -15.07 12.44
CA ARG A 95 7.89 -14.70 13.26
C ARG A 95 8.12 -13.18 13.32
N GLU A 96 7.85 -12.47 12.23
CA GLU A 96 8.07 -11.04 12.16
C GLU A 96 7.02 -10.28 13.00
N ALA A 97 5.75 -10.58 12.79
CA ALA A 97 4.67 -10.02 13.61
C ALA A 97 4.82 -10.40 15.10
N ALA A 98 5.25 -11.63 15.39
CA ALA A 98 5.54 -12.08 16.76
C ALA A 98 6.64 -11.22 17.42
N SER A 99 7.69 -10.87 16.68
CA SER A 99 8.77 -10.02 17.20
C SER A 99 8.28 -8.63 17.55
N TRP A 100 7.45 -8.01 16.71
CA TRP A 100 6.84 -6.72 16.99
C TRP A 100 5.88 -6.74 18.18
N ILE A 101 5.06 -7.80 18.28
CA ILE A 101 4.16 -7.98 19.41
C ILE A 101 4.96 -8.17 20.71
N GLN A 102 6.03 -8.95 20.67
CA GLN A 102 6.91 -9.13 21.83
C GLN A 102 7.51 -7.80 22.30
N LEU A 103 8.01 -6.97 21.37
CA LEU A 103 8.51 -5.63 21.69
C LEU A 103 7.39 -4.75 22.28
N TYR A 104 6.20 -4.80 21.71
CA TYR A 104 5.03 -4.09 22.22
C TYR A 104 4.70 -4.46 23.67
N MET A 105 4.77 -5.74 24.01
CA MET A 105 4.45 -6.23 25.36
C MET A 105 5.54 -5.95 26.39
N LEU A 106 6.81 -5.89 25.97
CA LEU A 106 7.95 -5.68 26.86
C LEU A 106 8.15 -4.21 27.24
N ASP A 107 7.70 -3.27 26.42
CA ASP A 107 7.92 -1.84 26.67
C ASP A 107 6.70 -1.20 27.34
N ALA A 108 6.92 -0.52 28.46
CA ALA A 108 5.87 0.18 29.20
C ALA A 108 5.59 1.60 28.64
N ASN A 109 6.43 2.12 27.72
CA ASN A 109 6.28 3.47 27.18
C ASN A 109 5.17 3.53 26.13
N PRO A 110 4.06 4.26 26.38
CA PRO A 110 2.95 4.34 25.43
C PRO A 110 3.35 4.91 24.07
N ALA A 111 4.30 5.83 24.01
CA ALA A 111 4.75 6.41 22.75
C ALA A 111 5.52 5.39 21.90
N PHE A 112 6.31 4.52 22.52
CA PHE A 112 6.97 3.41 21.82
C PHE A 112 5.96 2.37 21.33
N ARG A 113 5.01 1.98 22.17
CA ARG A 113 3.93 1.07 21.81
C ARG A 113 3.07 1.59 20.65
N ALA A 114 2.78 2.90 20.62
CA ALA A 114 2.06 3.52 19.50
C ALA A 114 2.84 3.42 18.18
N ARG A 115 4.18 3.52 18.22
CA ARG A 115 5.01 3.31 17.01
C ARG A 115 4.94 1.89 16.49
N ILE A 116 4.89 0.90 17.37
CA ILE A 116 4.68 -0.50 16.94
C ILE A 116 3.30 -0.66 16.29
N ILE A 117 2.26 0.00 16.79
CA ILE A 117 0.95 0.04 16.13
C ILE A 117 1.07 0.58 14.70
N TRP A 118 1.86 1.64 14.48
CA TRP A 118 2.10 2.20 13.14
C TRP A 118 2.84 1.25 12.21
N VAL A 119 3.82 0.51 12.74
CA VAL A 119 4.53 -0.53 11.99
C VAL A 119 3.57 -1.64 11.57
N LEU A 120 2.72 -2.11 12.47
CA LEU A 120 1.71 -3.14 12.19
C LEU A 120 0.66 -2.67 11.17
N ALA A 121 0.45 -1.36 11.04
CA ALA A 121 -0.47 -0.75 10.08
C ALA A 121 0.18 -0.45 8.73
N ASP A 122 1.50 -0.53 8.60
CA ASP A 122 2.20 -0.14 7.38
C ASP A 122 1.99 -1.20 6.28
N PRO A 123 1.30 -0.86 5.18
CA PRO A 123 1.04 -1.81 4.10
C PRO A 123 2.30 -2.22 3.33
N ASN A 124 3.41 -1.47 3.46
CA ASN A 124 4.68 -1.78 2.81
C ASN A 124 5.48 -2.83 3.59
N LEU A 125 5.20 -2.94 4.87
CA LEU A 125 5.71 -4.00 5.73
C LEU A 125 4.75 -5.19 5.64
N ASP A 126 4.46 -5.73 4.47
CA ASP A 126 3.52 -6.86 4.31
C ASP A 126 3.82 -7.94 5.37
N LEU A 127 3.41 -7.62 6.61
CA LEU A 127 3.49 -8.50 7.75
C LEU A 127 2.55 -9.66 7.47
N ALA A 128 3.02 -10.47 6.51
CA ALA A 128 2.49 -11.71 6.04
C ALA A 128 0.95 -11.77 6.02
N LYS A 129 0.38 -11.29 4.93
CA LYS A 129 -0.98 -11.66 4.50
C LYS A 129 -2.10 -11.27 5.48
N GLY A 130 -1.92 -10.20 6.25
CA GLY A 130 -2.95 -9.65 7.13
C GLY A 130 -2.79 -9.95 8.62
N GLU A 131 -1.66 -10.49 9.07
CA GLU A 131 -1.43 -10.72 10.50
C GLU A 131 -1.23 -9.44 11.30
N GLY A 132 -0.60 -8.41 10.71
CA GLY A 132 -0.57 -7.07 11.29
C GLY A 132 -1.98 -6.53 11.52
N LEU A 133 -2.87 -6.74 10.56
CA LEU A 133 -4.28 -6.35 10.65
C LEU A 133 -5.02 -7.09 11.76
N GLN A 134 -4.80 -8.42 11.91
CA GLN A 134 -5.39 -9.19 13.02
C GLN A 134 -4.91 -8.67 14.37
N THR A 135 -3.62 -8.38 14.48
CA THR A 135 -3.03 -7.83 15.70
C THR A 135 -3.62 -6.46 16.03
N LEU A 136 -3.77 -5.58 15.04
CA LEU A 136 -4.42 -4.28 15.23
C LEU A 136 -5.87 -4.40 15.70
N CYS A 137 -6.65 -5.33 15.14
CA CYS A 137 -8.01 -5.61 15.60
C CYS A 137 -8.03 -6.04 17.08
N ARG A 138 -7.06 -6.86 17.50
CA ARG A 138 -6.93 -7.32 18.88
C ARG A 138 -6.51 -6.20 19.81
N LEU A 139 -5.53 -5.39 19.43
CA LEU A 139 -5.11 -4.21 20.20
C LEU A 139 -6.25 -3.20 20.31
N ALA A 140 -6.96 -2.90 19.21
CA ALA A 140 -8.12 -2.02 19.23
C ALA A 140 -9.24 -2.50 20.17
N ARG A 141 -9.28 -3.80 20.47
CA ARG A 141 -10.30 -4.39 21.34
C ARG A 141 -9.84 -4.57 22.78
N PHE A 142 -8.63 -5.07 23.00
CA PHE A 142 -8.17 -5.59 24.28
C PHE A 142 -7.13 -4.71 24.98
N GLU A 143 -6.57 -3.71 24.31
CA GLU A 143 -5.59 -2.82 24.92
C GLU A 143 -6.23 -2.04 26.07
N GLU A 144 -5.62 -2.11 27.26
CA GLU A 144 -6.13 -1.43 28.46
C GLU A 144 -5.96 0.08 28.39
N ASN A 145 -4.87 0.53 27.78
CA ASN A 145 -4.62 1.95 27.57
C ASN A 145 -5.54 2.49 26.48
N SER A 146 -6.48 3.38 26.87
CA SER A 146 -7.47 3.95 25.96
C SER A 146 -6.87 4.68 24.76
N ALA A 147 -5.73 5.34 24.93
CA ALA A 147 -5.03 6.04 23.86
C ALA A 147 -4.44 5.07 22.83
N LEU A 148 -3.79 3.99 23.28
CA LEU A 148 -3.26 2.95 22.39
C LEU A 148 -4.36 2.16 21.70
N ARG A 149 -5.45 1.90 22.40
CA ARG A 149 -6.65 1.28 21.83
C ARG A 149 -7.26 2.15 20.71
N LEU A 150 -7.37 3.45 20.94
CA LEU A 150 -7.82 4.41 19.94
C LEU A 150 -6.85 4.46 18.75
N GLU A 151 -5.54 4.46 19.01
CA GLU A 151 -4.52 4.48 17.97
C GLU A 151 -4.59 3.24 17.08
N ALA A 152 -4.79 2.06 17.64
CA ALA A 152 -5.00 0.82 16.88
C ALA A 152 -6.27 0.88 16.02
N ALA A 153 -7.38 1.42 16.56
CA ALA A 153 -8.64 1.57 15.80
C ALA A 153 -8.50 2.59 14.65
N LYS A 154 -7.82 3.73 14.87
CA LYS A 154 -7.50 4.70 13.81
C LYS A 154 -6.64 4.05 12.72
N SER A 155 -5.67 3.24 13.12
CA SER A 155 -4.78 2.53 12.19
C SER A 155 -5.51 1.54 11.28
N LEU A 156 -6.57 0.88 11.78
CA LEU A 156 -7.43 0.02 10.96
C LEU A 156 -8.15 0.79 9.84
N ILE A 157 -8.51 2.05 10.09
CA ILE A 157 -9.20 2.91 9.10
C ILE A 157 -8.18 3.56 8.16
N ALA A 158 -7.06 4.00 8.70
CA ALA A 158 -6.08 4.82 7.99
C ALA A 158 -5.37 4.08 6.83
N SER A 159 -5.44 2.76 6.80
CA SER A 159 -4.75 1.94 5.79
C SER A 159 -5.69 0.96 5.08
N PRO A 160 -6.77 1.43 4.42
CA PRO A 160 -7.65 0.54 3.67
C PRO A 160 -6.89 -0.08 2.49
N PRO A 161 -7.01 -1.40 2.25
CA PRO A 161 -6.33 -2.04 1.13
C PRO A 161 -6.77 -1.49 -0.24
N ILE A 162 -5.87 -1.52 -1.22
CA ILE A 162 -6.15 -0.99 -2.57
C ILE A 162 -6.96 -2.01 -3.37
N SER A 163 -6.60 -3.31 -3.34
CA SER A 163 -7.27 -4.32 -4.14
C SER A 163 -8.61 -4.74 -3.54
N LEU A 164 -9.56 -5.11 -4.40
CA LEU A 164 -10.89 -5.60 -3.99
C LEU A 164 -10.79 -6.81 -3.07
N THR A 165 -9.97 -7.80 -3.44
CA THR A 165 -9.79 -9.04 -2.67
C THR A 165 -9.20 -8.76 -1.30
N ALA A 166 -8.22 -7.85 -1.21
CA ALA A 166 -7.63 -7.47 0.07
C ALA A 166 -8.62 -6.67 0.94
N ARG A 167 -9.48 -5.81 0.34
CA ARG A 167 -10.55 -5.10 1.07
C ARG A 167 -11.59 -6.05 1.64
N GLN A 168 -11.98 -7.07 0.90
CA GLN A 168 -12.92 -8.09 1.39
C GLN A 168 -12.33 -8.85 2.59
N ARG A 169 -11.05 -9.24 2.52
CA ARG A 169 -10.35 -9.87 3.66
C ARG A 169 -10.25 -8.92 4.86
N TRP A 170 -9.86 -7.68 4.62
CA TRP A 170 -9.78 -6.63 5.64
C TRP A 170 -11.11 -6.44 6.38
N PHE A 171 -12.23 -6.31 5.65
CA PHE A 171 -13.56 -6.24 6.25
C PHE A 171 -13.91 -7.50 7.04
N GLN A 172 -13.61 -8.70 6.52
CA GLN A 172 -13.86 -9.95 7.23
C GLN A 172 -13.08 -10.03 8.55
N TYR A 173 -11.81 -9.63 8.56
CA TYR A 173 -11.01 -9.59 9.78
C TYR A 173 -11.58 -8.61 10.80
N ILE A 174 -11.91 -7.39 10.39
CA ILE A 174 -12.52 -6.39 11.27
C ILE A 174 -13.84 -6.96 11.82
N ARG A 175 -14.73 -7.43 10.96
CA ARG A 175 -16.04 -7.98 11.35
C ARG A 175 -15.91 -9.14 12.33
N ASN A 176 -15.03 -10.10 12.07
CA ASN A 176 -14.85 -11.29 12.91
C ASN A 176 -14.29 -10.96 14.30
N ASN A 177 -13.60 -9.85 14.44
CA ASN A 177 -13.03 -9.40 15.70
C ASN A 177 -13.93 -8.45 16.49
N ILE A 178 -15.05 -8.00 15.91
CA ILE A 178 -15.92 -6.96 16.51
C ILE A 178 -17.21 -7.54 17.11
N HIS A 179 -17.52 -8.80 16.89
CA HIS A 179 -18.72 -9.40 17.47
C HIS A 179 -18.86 -9.08 18.96
N GLY A 180 -19.91 -8.31 19.29
CA GLY A 180 -20.28 -7.91 20.65
C GLY A 180 -19.48 -6.73 21.22
N ALA A 181 -18.88 -5.89 20.41
CA ALA A 181 -18.17 -4.69 20.85
C ALA A 181 -19.13 -3.47 21.02
N ASP A 182 -20.33 -3.67 21.53
CA ASP A 182 -21.34 -2.63 21.69
C ASP A 182 -20.87 -1.39 22.48
N GLU A 183 -19.77 -1.51 23.22
CA GLU A 183 -19.19 -0.43 24.03
C GLU A 183 -17.90 0.18 23.44
N ASN A 184 -17.30 -0.44 22.38
CA ASN A 184 -16.08 0.05 21.79
C ASN A 184 -16.36 0.87 20.53
N GLU A 185 -16.75 2.15 20.72
CA GLU A 185 -17.10 3.05 19.62
C GLU A 185 -16.00 3.21 18.56
N PRO A 186 -14.68 3.37 18.86
CA PRO A 186 -13.65 3.46 17.84
C PRO A 186 -13.62 2.25 16.90
N LEU A 187 -13.82 1.06 17.43
CA LEU A 187 -13.82 -0.17 16.66
C LEU A 187 -15.11 -0.32 15.82
N GLN A 188 -16.27 0.14 16.35
CA GLN A 188 -17.52 0.24 15.56
C GLN A 188 -17.33 1.18 14.36
N ARG A 189 -16.65 2.32 14.52
CA ARG A 189 -16.34 3.23 13.41
C ARG A 189 -15.48 2.58 12.34
N ALA A 190 -14.46 1.81 12.75
CA ALA A 190 -13.65 1.05 11.82
C ALA A 190 -14.49 0.05 11.01
N THR A 191 -15.49 -0.60 11.65
CA THR A 191 -16.40 -1.52 10.97
C THR A 191 -17.30 -0.82 9.97
N GLU A 192 -17.94 0.27 10.37
CA GLU A 192 -18.83 1.04 9.50
C GLU A 192 -18.07 1.58 8.28
N TYR A 193 -16.87 2.09 8.51
CA TYR A 193 -15.99 2.55 7.44
C TYR A 193 -15.62 1.42 6.47
N ALA A 194 -15.19 0.27 6.99
CA ALA A 194 -14.83 -0.89 6.18
C ALA A 194 -16.05 -1.45 5.41
N LYS A 195 -17.23 -1.42 6.02
CA LYS A 195 -18.49 -1.83 5.39
C LYS A 195 -18.82 -0.96 4.18
N LEU A 196 -18.67 0.36 4.29
CA LEU A 196 -18.91 1.26 3.16
C LEU A 196 -17.99 0.96 1.98
N TRP A 197 -16.71 0.64 2.22
CA TRP A 197 -15.81 0.24 1.15
C TRP A 197 -16.25 -1.04 0.44
N CYS A 198 -16.74 -2.04 1.19
CA CYS A 198 -17.25 -3.29 0.61
C CYS A 198 -18.56 -3.09 -0.17
N GLU A 199 -19.45 -2.25 0.33
CA GLU A 199 -20.67 -1.89 -0.39
C GLU A 199 -20.34 -1.13 -1.67
N LEU A 200 -19.40 -0.20 -1.63
CA LEU A 200 -18.92 0.55 -2.79
C LEU A 200 -18.38 -0.37 -3.89
N ASP A 201 -17.68 -1.44 -3.50
CA ASP A 201 -17.11 -2.40 -4.45
C ASP A 201 -18.16 -3.33 -5.07
N SER A 202 -19.31 -3.52 -4.42
CA SER A 202 -20.35 -4.50 -4.79
C SER A 202 -21.55 -3.90 -5.54
N THR A 203 -21.71 -2.57 -5.57
CA THR A 203 -22.91 -1.92 -6.13
C THR A 203 -22.58 -0.88 -7.19
N ASP A 204 -23.47 -0.77 -8.20
CA ASP A 204 -23.46 0.35 -9.15
C ASP A 204 -24.04 1.65 -8.55
N GLU A 205 -24.51 1.60 -7.30
CA GLU A 205 -25.19 2.72 -6.61
C GLU A 205 -24.23 3.77 -6.03
N ARG A 206 -22.97 3.75 -6.44
CA ARG A 206 -21.86 4.57 -5.89
C ARG A 206 -22.14 6.08 -5.82
N LYS A 207 -23.12 6.57 -6.60
CA LYS A 207 -23.42 8.01 -6.74
C LYS A 207 -24.84 8.35 -6.35
N THR A 208 -25.58 7.45 -5.69
CA THR A 208 -26.90 7.84 -5.20
C THR A 208 -26.77 8.85 -4.06
N PRO A 209 -27.67 9.84 -3.99
CA PRO A 209 -27.66 10.85 -2.92
C PRO A 209 -27.68 10.22 -1.52
N GLU A 210 -28.42 9.12 -1.35
CA GLU A 210 -28.56 8.40 -0.08
C GLU A 210 -27.23 7.74 0.33
N PHE A 211 -26.50 7.15 -0.62
CA PHE A 211 -25.20 6.55 -0.33
C PHE A 211 -24.15 7.63 -0.03
N GLN A 212 -24.15 8.74 -0.80
CA GLN A 212 -23.29 9.88 -0.54
C GLN A 212 -23.52 10.48 0.84
N GLU A 213 -24.77 10.58 1.30
CA GLU A 213 -25.10 11.10 2.63
C GLU A 213 -24.60 10.16 3.74
N ARG A 214 -24.74 8.85 3.57
CA ARG A 214 -24.13 7.86 4.50
C ARG A 214 -22.62 8.01 4.57
N VAL A 215 -21.95 8.21 3.43
CA VAL A 215 -20.50 8.46 3.39
C VAL A 215 -20.16 9.74 4.13
N ARG A 216 -20.90 10.84 3.97
CA ARG A 216 -20.69 12.08 4.75
C ARG A 216 -20.83 11.85 6.25
N GLN A 217 -21.87 11.14 6.66
CA GLN A 217 -22.12 10.84 8.07
C GLN A 217 -20.97 10.02 8.66
N VAL A 218 -20.61 8.88 8.04
CA VAL A 218 -19.52 8.01 8.53
C VAL A 218 -18.18 8.74 8.50
N SER A 219 -17.93 9.56 7.48
CA SER A 219 -16.73 10.41 7.40
C SER A 219 -16.64 11.37 8.59
N ALA A 220 -17.72 12.11 8.86
CA ALA A 220 -17.74 13.05 9.99
C ALA A 220 -17.54 12.34 11.33
N GLU A 221 -18.19 11.22 11.54
CA GLU A 221 -18.07 10.43 12.77
C GLU A 221 -16.68 9.80 12.91
N THR A 222 -16.07 9.36 11.80
CA THR A 222 -14.68 8.85 11.78
C THR A 222 -13.69 9.95 12.17
N LEU A 223 -13.82 11.15 11.63
CA LEU A 223 -12.95 12.27 11.96
C LEU A 223 -13.09 12.75 13.41
N ARG A 224 -14.25 12.53 14.06
CA ARG A 224 -14.41 12.81 15.51
C ARG A 224 -13.49 11.96 16.39
N LEU A 225 -12.95 10.85 15.89
CA LEU A 225 -11.91 10.09 16.63
C LEU A 225 -10.68 10.94 16.90
N LEU A 226 -10.38 11.94 16.05
CA LEU A 226 -9.27 12.87 16.24
C LEU A 226 -9.49 13.90 17.37
N GLU A 227 -10.76 14.13 17.74
CA GLU A 227 -11.15 15.10 18.78
C GLU A 227 -11.20 14.48 20.19
N ARG A 228 -10.93 13.17 20.30
CA ARG A 228 -11.03 12.47 21.59
C ARG A 228 -9.93 12.88 22.57
N PRO A 229 -10.25 12.92 23.88
CA PRO A 229 -9.26 13.27 24.91
C PRO A 229 -8.04 12.36 24.90
N GLU A 230 -8.21 11.08 24.62
CA GLU A 230 -7.15 10.07 24.55
C GLU A 230 -6.15 10.37 23.44
N ASN A 231 -6.57 11.04 22.37
CA ASN A 231 -5.71 11.39 21.24
C ASN A 231 -4.63 12.45 21.59
N ARG A 232 -4.74 13.11 22.75
CA ARG A 232 -3.80 14.17 23.16
C ARG A 232 -2.36 13.67 23.34
N ILE A 233 -2.15 12.36 23.51
CA ILE A 233 -0.80 11.77 23.68
C ILE A 233 -0.03 11.81 22.35
N GLN A 234 -0.72 11.83 21.22
CA GLN A 234 -0.14 11.66 19.88
C GLN A 234 -0.77 12.62 18.83
N SER A 235 -1.30 13.74 19.27
CA SER A 235 -1.91 14.74 18.36
C SER A 235 -0.90 15.17 17.29
N GLY A 236 -1.30 15.12 16.01
CA GLY A 236 -0.44 15.38 14.87
C GLY A 236 0.38 14.16 14.40
N SER A 237 0.01 12.96 14.82
CA SER A 237 0.70 11.74 14.42
C SER A 237 0.50 11.40 12.92
N LYS A 238 1.41 10.57 12.37
CA LYS A 238 1.28 9.99 11.03
C LYS A 238 -0.12 9.37 10.81
N ILE A 239 -0.66 8.67 11.81
CA ILE A 239 -1.98 8.02 11.71
C ILE A 239 -3.11 9.04 11.66
N ASP A 240 -3.00 10.16 12.36
CA ASP A 240 -3.99 11.24 12.30
C ASP A 240 -4.04 11.82 10.89
N ILE A 241 -2.90 12.08 10.27
CA ILE A 241 -2.81 12.55 8.89
C ILE A 241 -3.40 11.51 7.93
N LEU A 242 -3.02 10.24 8.08
CA LEU A 242 -3.49 9.15 7.22
C LEU A 242 -5.00 8.90 7.38
N LEU A 243 -5.58 9.14 8.56
CA LEU A 243 -7.03 9.03 8.78
C LEU A 243 -7.81 10.04 7.92
N TYR A 244 -7.32 11.30 7.83
CA TYR A 244 -7.91 12.28 6.91
C TYR A 244 -7.85 11.80 5.46
N TYR A 245 -6.70 11.24 5.02
CA TYR A 245 -6.57 10.75 3.65
C TYR A 245 -7.44 9.53 3.37
N ALA A 246 -7.58 8.61 4.32
CA ALA A 246 -8.49 7.48 4.19
C ALA A 246 -9.95 7.95 3.99
N VAL A 247 -10.38 8.93 4.77
CA VAL A 247 -11.71 9.55 4.61
C VAL A 247 -11.82 10.27 3.27
N ALA A 248 -10.80 11.02 2.85
CA ALA A 248 -10.79 11.71 1.57
C ALA A 248 -10.87 10.73 0.37
N GLU A 249 -10.21 9.57 0.46
CA GLU A 249 -10.31 8.52 -0.56
C GLU A 249 -11.73 7.97 -0.68
N LEU A 250 -12.41 7.74 0.44
CA LEU A 250 -13.80 7.27 0.42
C LEU A 250 -14.75 8.34 -0.18
N GLN A 251 -14.55 9.62 0.18
CA GLN A 251 -15.29 10.75 -0.40
C GLN A 251 -15.07 10.88 -1.90
N ASP A 252 -13.81 10.72 -2.36
CA ASP A 252 -13.44 10.76 -3.77
C ASP A 252 -14.11 9.63 -4.56
N ALA A 253 -14.10 8.41 -4.02
CA ALA A 253 -14.67 7.22 -4.65
C ALA A 253 -16.17 7.34 -4.95
N VAL A 254 -16.91 8.16 -4.18
CA VAL A 254 -18.35 8.43 -4.39
C VAL A 254 -18.62 9.78 -5.07
N GLY A 255 -17.59 10.53 -5.45
CA GLY A 255 -17.70 11.80 -6.17
C GLY A 255 -18.02 13.02 -5.29
N LEU A 256 -17.76 12.95 -3.97
CA LEU A 256 -17.87 14.06 -3.03
C LEU A 256 -16.63 14.96 -3.06
N THR A 257 -16.37 15.60 -4.21
CA THR A 257 -15.12 16.32 -4.48
C THR A 257 -14.88 17.50 -3.53
N ALA A 258 -15.92 18.28 -3.20
CA ALA A 258 -15.78 19.41 -2.28
C ALA A 258 -15.47 18.97 -0.84
N ASP A 259 -16.09 17.88 -0.37
CA ASP A 259 -15.84 17.30 0.95
C ASP A 259 -14.42 16.73 1.00
N ARG A 260 -13.99 16.00 -0.06
CA ARG A 260 -12.64 15.49 -0.24
C ARG A 260 -11.59 16.61 -0.14
N ASP A 261 -11.76 17.67 -0.91
CA ASP A 261 -10.78 18.78 -0.97
C ASP A 261 -10.63 19.49 0.38
N LYS A 262 -11.76 19.66 1.10
CA LYS A 262 -11.75 20.14 2.47
C LYS A 262 -10.98 19.21 3.40
N THR A 263 -11.25 17.90 3.31
CA THR A 263 -10.60 16.90 4.16
C THR A 263 -9.09 16.84 3.88
N VAL A 264 -8.66 16.88 2.62
CA VAL A 264 -7.25 16.94 2.22
C VAL A 264 -6.58 18.22 2.74
N SER A 265 -7.27 19.36 2.69
CA SER A 265 -6.74 20.62 3.23
C SER A 265 -6.49 20.55 4.73
N LEU A 266 -7.37 19.87 5.47
CA LEU A 266 -7.18 19.62 6.91
C LEU A 266 -5.96 18.72 7.17
N ALA A 267 -5.78 17.64 6.39
CA ALA A 267 -4.61 16.78 6.50
C ALA A 267 -3.29 17.53 6.28
N LEU A 268 -3.26 18.39 5.25
CA LEU A 268 -2.09 19.21 4.93
C LEU A 268 -1.80 20.31 5.95
N ALA A 269 -2.80 20.76 6.70
CA ALA A 269 -2.65 21.78 7.73
C ALA A 269 -2.10 21.24 9.07
N ILE A 270 -2.03 19.91 9.23
CA ILE A 270 -1.44 19.31 10.42
C ILE A 270 0.06 19.56 10.41
N GLU A 271 0.56 20.26 11.43
CA GLU A 271 1.99 20.39 11.66
C GLU A 271 2.48 19.13 12.39
N PRO A 272 3.53 18.47 11.87
CA PRO A 272 4.14 17.34 12.55
C PRO A 272 4.58 17.72 13.95
N GLY A 273 4.37 16.83 14.92
CA GLY A 273 4.90 17.00 16.28
C GLY A 273 6.43 17.09 16.26
N PRO A 274 7.06 17.60 17.32
CA PRO A 274 8.51 17.71 17.41
C PRO A 274 9.16 16.34 17.23
N ILE A 275 10.15 16.27 16.34
CA ILE A 275 10.92 15.05 16.04
C ILE A 275 11.55 14.56 17.34
N GLN A 276 11.05 13.47 17.89
CA GLN A 276 11.76 12.77 18.96
C GLN A 276 12.98 12.11 18.32
N THR A 277 14.17 12.52 18.80
CA THR A 277 15.46 12.14 18.24
C THR A 277 15.62 10.63 18.07
N ALA A 278 16.30 10.23 17.01
CA ALA A 278 16.52 8.86 16.56
C ALA A 278 17.15 7.90 17.60
N GLU A 279 17.71 8.39 18.70
CA GLU A 279 18.36 7.59 19.73
C GLU A 279 17.46 6.53 20.38
N SER A 280 16.13 6.74 20.36
CA SER A 280 15.16 5.78 20.91
C SER A 280 14.68 4.71 19.90
N LEU A 281 15.14 4.74 18.64
CA LEU A 281 14.66 3.87 17.56
C LEU A 281 15.69 2.85 17.06
N GLN A 282 16.94 2.92 17.52
CA GLN A 282 18.00 2.01 17.07
C GLN A 282 17.73 0.50 17.20
N PRO A 283 16.87 0.00 18.11
CA PRO A 283 16.60 -1.43 18.19
C PRO A 283 15.60 -1.94 17.14
N ILE A 284 14.93 -1.07 16.36
CA ILE A 284 13.75 -1.47 15.59
C ILE A 284 14.10 -1.87 14.14
N GLY A 285 15.39 -1.93 13.76
CA GLY A 285 15.77 -2.46 12.44
C GLY A 285 15.16 -1.72 11.24
N LEU A 286 14.70 -0.49 11.40
CA LEU A 286 14.44 0.42 10.30
C LEU A 286 15.83 0.85 9.77
N GLU A 287 16.42 -0.01 8.94
CA GLU A 287 17.81 0.09 8.47
C GLU A 287 18.11 1.33 7.64
N ASP A 288 17.13 2.14 7.29
CA ASP A 288 17.34 3.27 6.39
C ASP A 288 17.98 4.50 7.05
N GLY A 289 18.15 4.52 8.38
CA GLY A 289 18.85 5.61 9.08
C GLY A 289 18.26 7.01 8.84
N LEU A 290 17.09 7.09 8.20
CA LEU A 290 16.43 8.35 7.88
C LEU A 290 15.69 8.88 9.10
N PRO A 291 15.81 10.19 9.40
CA PRO A 291 15.04 10.81 10.47
C PRO A 291 13.54 10.63 10.26
N MET A 292 12.80 10.40 11.33
CA MET A 292 11.33 10.31 11.27
C MET A 292 10.74 11.66 10.83
N ASN A 293 10.21 11.70 9.61
CA ASN A 293 9.49 12.86 9.08
C ASN A 293 8.12 12.42 8.58
N GLU A 294 7.07 12.90 9.23
CA GLU A 294 5.70 12.45 8.96
C GLU A 294 5.23 12.83 7.56
N HIS A 295 5.64 13.99 7.03
CA HIS A 295 5.33 14.35 5.64
C HIS A 295 6.03 13.43 4.64
N TYR A 296 7.30 13.06 4.88
CA TYR A 296 8.00 12.10 4.02
C TYR A 296 7.26 10.76 3.97
N HIS A 297 6.98 10.19 5.13
CA HIS A 297 6.31 8.88 5.21
C HIS A 297 4.86 8.92 4.71
N THR A 298 4.14 10.03 4.93
CA THR A 298 2.80 10.22 4.38
C THR A 298 2.86 10.33 2.86
N GLY A 299 3.80 11.10 2.32
CA GLY A 299 4.00 11.21 0.87
C GLY A 299 4.33 9.86 0.23
N LEU A 300 5.20 9.08 0.86
CA LEU A 300 5.55 7.73 0.42
C LEU A 300 4.32 6.81 0.42
N TYR A 301 3.58 6.77 1.52
CA TYR A 301 2.33 6.02 1.63
C TYR A 301 1.33 6.38 0.53
N LEU A 302 1.07 7.68 0.32
CA LEU A 302 0.14 8.15 -0.71
C LEU A 302 0.61 7.82 -2.13
N LYS A 303 1.92 7.88 -2.39
CA LYS A 303 2.50 7.46 -3.67
C LYS A 303 2.25 5.98 -3.95
N TYR A 304 2.45 5.10 -2.96
CA TYR A 304 2.15 3.67 -3.10
C TYR A 304 0.65 3.39 -3.32
N ARG A 305 -0.22 4.27 -2.82
CA ARG A 305 -1.67 4.22 -3.07
C ARG A 305 -2.08 4.89 -4.38
N PHE A 306 -1.15 5.36 -5.17
CA PHE A 306 -1.38 6.11 -6.40
C PHE A 306 -2.21 7.39 -6.22
N ARG A 307 -2.18 7.98 -5.00
CA ARG A 307 -2.71 9.32 -4.70
C ARG A 307 -1.64 10.37 -4.97
N ILE A 308 -1.32 10.51 -6.23
CA ILE A 308 -0.08 11.14 -6.69
C ILE A 308 -0.04 12.64 -6.38
N HIS A 309 -1.14 13.36 -6.60
CA HIS A 309 -1.21 14.79 -6.29
C HIS A 309 -1.03 15.06 -4.80
N TRP A 310 -1.62 14.23 -3.94
CA TRP A 310 -1.48 14.38 -2.49
C TRP A 310 -0.05 14.04 -2.04
N ALA A 311 0.54 13.00 -2.61
CA ALA A 311 1.93 12.64 -2.33
C ALA A 311 2.91 13.77 -2.66
N ILE A 312 2.76 14.40 -3.83
CA ILE A 312 3.58 15.54 -4.26
C ILE A 312 3.50 16.70 -3.26
N ASN A 313 2.32 17.02 -2.73
CA ASN A 313 2.18 18.08 -1.75
C ASN A 313 2.98 17.81 -0.47
N HIS A 314 3.02 16.57 -0.01
CA HIS A 314 3.82 16.19 1.14
C HIS A 314 5.33 16.20 0.83
N PHE A 315 5.76 15.66 -0.30
CA PHE A 315 7.17 15.72 -0.70
C PHE A 315 7.64 17.16 -0.84
N ARG A 316 6.81 18.07 -1.39
CA ARG A 316 7.14 19.49 -1.51
C ARG A 316 7.39 20.13 -0.14
N LYS A 317 6.56 19.85 0.86
CA LYS A 317 6.78 20.32 2.24
C LYS A 317 8.14 19.87 2.80
N VAL A 318 8.55 18.63 2.55
CA VAL A 318 9.87 18.13 2.99
C VAL A 318 11.00 18.84 2.26
N ILE A 319 10.88 18.98 0.94
CA ILE A 319 11.91 19.61 0.06
C ILE A 319 12.11 21.08 0.42
N GLU A 320 11.04 21.81 0.71
CA GLU A 320 11.05 23.25 1.01
C GLU A 320 11.39 23.55 2.48
N SER A 321 11.34 22.58 3.37
CA SER A 321 11.63 22.77 4.78
C SER A 321 13.13 22.92 5.02
N GLU A 322 13.56 24.07 5.53
CA GLU A 322 14.94 24.32 5.95
C GLU A 322 15.37 23.48 7.18
N HIS A 323 14.38 22.97 7.93
CA HIS A 323 14.62 22.16 9.13
C HIS A 323 14.67 20.66 8.83
N SER A 324 14.32 20.24 7.60
CA SER A 324 14.43 18.84 7.21
C SER A 324 15.88 18.46 6.93
N ASP A 325 16.26 17.25 7.37
CA ASP A 325 17.55 16.66 7.06
C ASP A 325 17.80 16.65 5.54
N VAL A 326 19.02 16.94 5.13
CA VAL A 326 19.40 17.02 3.71
C VAL A 326 19.15 15.69 2.98
N THR A 327 19.33 14.55 3.66
CA THR A 327 19.06 13.23 3.10
C THR A 327 17.59 13.03 2.81
N LEU A 328 16.71 13.43 3.72
CA LEU A 328 15.25 13.39 3.51
C LEU A 328 14.82 14.30 2.36
N ARG A 329 15.39 15.48 2.25
CA ARG A 329 15.09 16.42 1.15
C ARG A 329 15.49 15.82 -0.20
N ILE A 330 16.65 15.15 -0.26
CA ILE A 330 17.13 14.43 -1.45
C ILE A 330 16.16 13.31 -1.81
N GLU A 331 15.81 12.43 -0.87
CA GLU A 331 14.90 11.32 -1.12
C GLU A 331 13.49 11.80 -1.48
N ALA A 332 12.97 12.82 -0.81
CA ALA A 332 11.68 13.42 -1.15
C ALA A 332 11.67 14.00 -2.56
N SER A 333 12.76 14.68 -3.00
CA SER A 333 12.85 15.20 -4.36
C SER A 333 12.88 14.09 -5.41
N ARG A 334 13.62 13.00 -5.16
CA ARG A 334 13.64 11.80 -6.03
C ARG A 334 12.25 11.16 -6.15
N LEU A 335 11.54 11.02 -5.03
CA LEU A 335 10.19 10.46 -5.01
C LEU A 335 9.18 11.38 -5.71
N ALA A 336 9.33 12.70 -5.56
CA ALA A 336 8.50 13.69 -6.24
C ALA A 336 8.68 13.65 -7.76
N VAL A 337 9.91 13.44 -8.25
CA VAL A 337 10.16 13.21 -9.68
C VAL A 337 9.38 11.99 -10.17
N GLY A 338 9.50 10.84 -9.49
CA GLY A 338 8.74 9.64 -9.87
C GLY A 338 7.22 9.85 -9.83
N ALA A 339 6.72 10.63 -8.86
CA ALA A 339 5.31 10.99 -8.78
C ALA A 339 4.88 11.89 -9.97
N ALA A 340 5.67 12.88 -10.34
CA ALA A 340 5.39 13.72 -11.50
C ALA A 340 5.39 12.93 -12.82
N LEU A 341 6.26 11.93 -12.95
CA LEU A 341 6.27 11.03 -14.12
C LEU A 341 4.97 10.20 -14.23
N TYR A 342 4.39 9.76 -13.12
CA TYR A 342 3.07 9.10 -13.13
C TYR A 342 1.96 10.00 -13.68
N LEU A 343 2.06 11.31 -13.44
CA LEU A 343 1.13 12.31 -13.99
C LEU A 343 1.45 12.68 -15.44
N ALA A 344 2.51 12.15 -16.02
CA ALA A 344 3.09 12.64 -17.28
C ALA A 344 3.36 14.16 -17.28
N ASP A 345 3.55 14.76 -16.09
CA ASP A 345 3.92 16.17 -15.94
C ASP A 345 5.45 16.30 -15.95
N TYR A 346 5.99 16.27 -17.15
CA TYR A 346 7.45 16.33 -17.35
C TYR A 346 8.05 17.70 -16.97
N ALA A 347 7.26 18.77 -17.02
CA ALA A 347 7.70 20.09 -16.57
C ALA A 347 7.90 20.11 -15.04
N LEU A 348 6.94 19.57 -14.31
CA LEU A 348 7.04 19.41 -12.86
C LEU A 348 8.17 18.46 -12.47
N ALA A 349 8.33 17.35 -13.21
CA ALA A 349 9.44 16.42 -12.99
C ALA A 349 10.80 17.13 -13.15
N ILE A 350 10.99 17.92 -14.21
CA ILE A 350 12.21 18.72 -14.42
C ILE A 350 12.42 19.70 -13.26
N ALA A 351 11.39 20.40 -12.78
CA ALA A 351 11.51 21.31 -11.65
C ALA A 351 12.00 20.60 -10.36
N PHE A 352 11.50 19.40 -10.10
CA PHE A 352 11.99 18.60 -8.97
C PHE A 352 13.41 18.07 -9.19
N ILE A 353 13.78 17.69 -10.41
CA ILE A 353 15.16 17.30 -10.74
C ILE A 353 16.13 18.47 -10.55
N ASP A 354 15.77 19.66 -11.02
CA ASP A 354 16.59 20.87 -10.87
C ASP A 354 16.78 21.19 -9.36
N LYS A 355 15.71 21.01 -8.54
CA LYS A 355 15.80 21.18 -7.09
C LYS A 355 16.65 20.08 -6.43
N HIS A 356 16.56 18.85 -6.90
CA HIS A 356 17.41 17.74 -6.47
C HIS A 356 18.88 18.03 -6.70
N ILE A 357 19.25 18.53 -7.90
CA ILE A 357 20.61 18.93 -8.25
C ILE A 357 21.08 20.09 -7.35
N GLU A 358 20.22 21.09 -7.11
CA GLU A 358 20.51 22.21 -6.21
C GLU A 358 20.89 21.72 -4.79
N ILE A 359 20.08 20.80 -4.21
CA ILE A 359 20.32 20.26 -2.87
C ILE A 359 21.65 19.49 -2.83
N PHE A 360 21.95 18.68 -3.85
CA PHE A 360 23.23 17.95 -3.92
C PHE A 360 24.44 18.85 -4.10
N SER A 361 24.29 20.00 -4.77
CA SER A 361 25.36 20.95 -5.04
C SER A 361 25.64 21.90 -3.88
N ALA A 362 24.86 21.83 -2.80
CA ALA A 362 25.06 22.68 -1.62
C ALA A 362 26.37 22.30 -0.88
N PRO A 363 27.16 23.31 -0.38
CA PRO A 363 28.46 23.07 0.25
C PRO A 363 28.44 22.11 1.45
N ASP A 364 27.32 22.04 2.16
CA ASP A 364 27.15 21.22 3.34
C ASP A 364 26.84 19.74 3.02
N THR A 365 26.69 19.41 1.73
CA THR A 365 26.38 18.05 1.26
C THR A 365 27.69 17.28 1.04
N ALA A 366 28.44 16.99 2.08
CA ALA A 366 29.66 16.18 2.00
C ALA A 366 29.33 14.70 1.79
N ARG A 367 29.12 14.26 0.54
CA ARG A 367 28.88 12.86 0.17
C ARG A 367 29.82 12.43 -0.94
N ASN A 368 30.35 11.21 -0.84
CA ASN A 368 31.25 10.62 -1.83
C ASN A 368 30.59 10.33 -3.19
N ASP A 369 29.26 10.47 -3.30
CA ASP A 369 28.47 10.05 -4.47
C ASP A 369 27.76 11.22 -5.19
N VAL A 370 28.08 12.48 -4.83
CA VAL A 370 27.42 13.67 -5.38
C VAL A 370 27.49 13.73 -6.92
N GLU A 371 28.66 13.48 -7.49
CA GLU A 371 28.86 13.52 -8.94
C GLU A 371 27.99 12.48 -9.66
N ILE A 372 27.86 11.28 -9.09
CA ILE A 372 27.01 10.21 -9.64
C ILE A 372 25.54 10.61 -9.58
N ALA A 373 25.10 11.11 -8.44
CA ALA A 373 23.71 11.51 -8.24
C ALA A 373 23.31 12.65 -9.20
N ILE A 374 24.19 13.62 -9.38
CA ILE A 374 23.97 14.72 -10.35
C ILE A 374 23.96 14.19 -11.80
N ALA A 375 24.85 13.27 -12.15
CA ALA A 375 24.88 12.69 -13.50
C ALA A 375 23.60 11.89 -13.78
N LEU A 376 23.11 11.11 -12.83
CA LEU A 376 21.83 10.39 -12.96
C LEU A 376 20.65 11.35 -13.07
N ALA A 377 20.61 12.41 -12.27
CA ALA A 377 19.58 13.43 -12.33
C ALA A 377 19.59 14.17 -13.70
N GLN A 378 20.78 14.48 -14.25
CA GLN A 378 20.91 15.07 -15.58
C GLN A 378 20.39 14.14 -16.70
N ARG A 379 20.62 12.84 -16.60
CA ARG A 379 20.06 11.85 -17.55
C ARG A 379 18.54 11.79 -17.44
N GLN A 380 18.01 11.77 -16.23
CA GLN A 380 16.57 11.76 -15.98
C GLN A 380 15.91 13.07 -16.49
N ARG A 381 16.59 14.21 -16.33
CA ARG A 381 16.16 15.48 -16.89
C ARG A 381 16.08 15.42 -18.42
N ALA A 382 17.09 14.86 -19.07
CA ALA A 382 17.11 14.70 -20.53
C ALA A 382 16.00 13.75 -20.99
N TYR A 383 15.70 12.67 -20.25
CA TYR A 383 14.53 11.81 -20.50
C TYR A 383 13.21 12.61 -20.45
N CYS A 384 12.99 13.42 -19.41
CA CYS A 384 11.80 14.27 -19.31
C CYS A 384 11.71 15.26 -20.48
N THR A 385 12.84 15.85 -20.90
CA THR A 385 12.92 16.73 -22.07
C THR A 385 12.57 15.99 -23.38
N ALA A 386 13.05 14.75 -23.53
CA ALA A 386 12.69 13.89 -24.67
C ALA A 386 11.18 13.59 -24.71
N LYS A 387 10.57 13.32 -23.54
CA LYS A 387 9.12 13.08 -23.43
C LYS A 387 8.30 14.31 -23.79
N GLN A 388 8.70 15.50 -23.33
CA GLN A 388 8.06 16.76 -23.73
C GLN A 388 8.16 17.01 -25.24
N ALA A 389 9.33 16.75 -25.83
CA ALA A 389 9.54 16.88 -27.27
C ALA A 389 8.67 15.89 -28.05
N ALA A 390 8.53 14.63 -27.57
CA ALA A 390 7.67 13.63 -28.18
C ALA A 390 6.18 14.02 -28.12
N GLU A 391 5.70 14.59 -27.01
CA GLU A 391 4.34 15.13 -26.91
C GLU A 391 4.06 16.29 -27.86
N ALA A 392 5.09 17.06 -28.18
CA ALA A 392 5.03 18.14 -29.18
C ALA A 392 5.27 17.66 -30.62
N ASP A 393 5.32 16.34 -30.86
CA ASP A 393 5.69 15.72 -32.15
C ASP A 393 7.06 16.22 -32.72
N ASN A 394 7.93 16.72 -31.84
CA ASN A 394 9.27 17.18 -32.15
C ASN A 394 10.31 16.05 -32.01
N TRP A 395 10.33 15.14 -32.96
CA TRP A 395 11.22 13.96 -32.92
C TRP A 395 12.71 14.34 -33.09
N GLY A 396 13.02 15.50 -33.68
CA GLY A 396 14.37 16.05 -33.67
C GLY A 396 14.83 16.40 -32.25
N GLY A 397 13.98 17.04 -31.46
CA GLY A 397 14.23 17.35 -30.05
C GLY A 397 14.35 16.09 -29.20
N VAL A 398 13.57 15.04 -29.49
CA VAL A 398 13.72 13.72 -28.84
C VAL A 398 15.12 13.16 -29.07
N ARG A 399 15.59 13.17 -30.33
CA ARG A 399 16.93 12.70 -30.69
C ARG A 399 18.02 13.44 -29.92
N GLU A 400 17.95 14.79 -29.91
CA GLU A 400 18.91 15.63 -29.20
C GLU A 400 18.97 15.32 -27.71
N ALA A 401 17.82 15.23 -27.05
CA ALA A 401 17.73 14.97 -25.62
C ALA A 401 18.25 13.55 -25.24
N VAL A 402 17.91 12.51 -26.02
CA VAL A 402 18.42 11.16 -25.81
C VAL A 402 19.95 11.11 -26.02
N MET A 403 20.46 11.74 -27.07
CA MET A 403 21.90 11.83 -27.31
C MET A 403 22.62 12.56 -26.20
N GLN A 404 22.05 13.65 -25.67
CA GLN A 404 22.59 14.36 -24.51
C GLN A 404 22.67 13.46 -23.30
N ALA A 405 21.60 12.70 -22.99
CA ALA A 405 21.59 11.76 -21.88
C ALA A 405 22.73 10.74 -21.98
N TRP A 406 22.96 10.19 -23.17
CA TRP A 406 24.03 9.19 -23.40
C TRP A 406 25.45 9.77 -23.42
N THR A 407 25.62 11.11 -23.48
CA THR A 407 26.93 11.75 -23.32
C THR A 407 27.30 12.02 -21.87
N VAL A 408 26.33 11.98 -20.94
CA VAL A 408 26.59 12.13 -19.50
C VAL A 408 27.38 10.91 -19.02
N ALA A 409 28.63 11.12 -18.67
CA ALA A 409 29.52 10.05 -18.21
C ALA A 409 29.11 9.61 -16.78
N LEU A 410 28.91 8.32 -16.59
CA LEU A 410 28.81 7.72 -15.27
C LEU A 410 30.18 7.21 -14.83
N PRO A 411 30.58 7.38 -13.56
CA PRO A 411 31.84 6.85 -13.05
C PRO A 411 31.96 5.34 -13.24
N LYS A 412 33.14 4.87 -13.69
CA LYS A 412 33.37 3.49 -14.14
C LYS A 412 33.28 2.41 -13.04
N ASN A 413 33.25 2.78 -11.77
CA ASN A 413 33.47 1.86 -10.64
C ASN A 413 32.21 1.42 -9.87
N ARG A 414 31.01 1.70 -10.38
CA ARG A 414 29.78 1.14 -9.84
C ARG A 414 28.95 0.56 -10.96
N ASP A 415 28.70 -0.73 -10.88
CA ASP A 415 27.56 -1.36 -11.54
C ASP A 415 26.31 -0.74 -10.91
N ILE A 416 25.80 0.35 -11.51
CA ILE A 416 24.49 0.89 -11.20
C ILE A 416 23.52 -0.04 -11.91
N ALA A 417 23.36 -1.22 -11.32
CA ALA A 417 22.39 -2.19 -11.74
C ALA A 417 21.00 -1.55 -11.58
N GLY A 418 20.23 -1.51 -12.66
CA GLY A 418 18.81 -1.21 -12.60
C GLY A 418 18.42 0.27 -12.50
N ASP A 419 19.22 1.22 -13.02
CA ASP A 419 18.68 2.57 -13.23
C ASP A 419 17.57 2.52 -14.29
N SER A 420 16.31 2.68 -13.84
CA SER A 420 15.13 2.71 -14.70
C SER A 420 15.23 3.78 -15.81
N THR A 421 15.98 4.84 -15.58
CA THR A 421 16.19 5.92 -16.55
C THR A 421 16.86 5.43 -17.85
N ASP A 422 17.80 4.48 -17.77
CA ASP A 422 18.44 3.90 -18.96
C ASP A 422 17.44 3.09 -19.80
N MET A 423 16.53 2.36 -19.16
CA MET A 423 15.44 1.65 -19.85
C MET A 423 14.45 2.63 -20.50
N ASP A 424 14.02 3.63 -19.76
CA ASP A 424 13.08 4.62 -20.25
C ASP A 424 13.65 5.40 -21.43
N LEU A 425 14.96 5.72 -21.40
CA LEU A 425 15.68 6.31 -22.54
C LEU A 425 15.76 5.36 -23.74
N LEU A 426 15.94 4.06 -23.52
CA LEU A 426 15.94 3.06 -24.59
C LEU A 426 14.55 2.91 -25.23
N ILE A 427 13.49 2.89 -24.42
CA ILE A 427 12.11 2.79 -24.91
C ILE A 427 11.77 4.01 -25.78
N ILE A 428 12.09 5.23 -25.34
CA ILE A 428 11.83 6.43 -26.16
C ILE A 428 12.74 6.50 -27.40
N ALA A 429 13.98 6.01 -27.32
CA ALA A 429 14.87 5.90 -28.49
C ALA A 429 14.32 4.91 -29.51
N HIS A 430 13.74 3.80 -29.07
CA HIS A 430 13.08 2.85 -29.93
C HIS A 430 11.84 3.47 -30.59
N GLN A 431 11.00 4.17 -29.84
CA GLN A 431 9.87 4.92 -30.40
C GLN A 431 10.31 5.95 -31.44
N LEU A 432 11.41 6.67 -31.18
CA LEU A 432 12.01 7.60 -32.14
C LEU A 432 12.39 6.88 -33.46
N CYS A 433 13.02 5.70 -33.39
CA CYS A 433 13.39 4.95 -34.59
C CYS A 433 12.19 4.50 -35.42
N MET A 434 11.04 4.25 -34.77
CA MET A 434 9.78 3.94 -35.48
C MET A 434 9.19 5.17 -36.17
N GLN A 435 9.29 6.35 -35.55
CA GLN A 435 8.75 7.61 -36.09
C GLN A 435 9.67 8.24 -37.14
N LEU A 436 10.98 8.12 -36.95
CA LEU A 436 12.01 8.63 -37.88
C LEU A 436 12.90 7.46 -38.34
N PRO A 437 12.56 6.78 -39.44
CA PRO A 437 13.36 5.66 -39.96
C PRO A 437 14.81 6.04 -40.28
N ASP A 438 15.08 7.30 -40.63
CA ASP A 438 16.41 7.85 -40.90
C ASP A 438 16.95 8.70 -39.75
N VAL A 439 17.04 8.09 -38.55
CA VAL A 439 17.62 8.75 -37.34
C VAL A 439 19.15 8.86 -37.39
N GLY A 440 19.79 8.34 -38.43
CA GLY A 440 21.24 8.28 -38.60
C GLY A 440 21.90 7.04 -37.96
N HIS A 441 23.00 6.62 -38.60
CA HIS A 441 23.74 5.41 -38.24
C HIS A 441 24.32 5.49 -36.80
N GLU A 442 24.92 6.63 -36.47
CA GLU A 442 25.52 6.85 -35.14
C GLU A 442 24.50 6.69 -34.00
N PHE A 443 23.27 7.18 -34.18
CA PHE A 443 22.21 7.03 -33.17
C PHE A 443 21.85 5.54 -32.96
N LYS A 444 21.68 4.81 -34.08
CA LYS A 444 21.34 3.36 -34.01
C LYS A 444 22.45 2.55 -33.35
N GLU A 445 23.71 2.83 -33.66
CA GLU A 445 24.85 2.16 -33.02
C GLU A 445 24.88 2.41 -31.50
N LYS A 446 24.71 3.67 -31.06
CA LYS A 446 24.64 4.00 -29.64
C LYS A 446 23.45 3.36 -28.95
N MET A 447 22.28 3.37 -29.57
CA MET A 447 21.08 2.71 -29.04
C MET A 447 21.34 1.20 -28.84
N ASN A 448 21.88 0.52 -29.85
CA ASN A 448 22.19 -0.92 -29.77
C ASN A 448 23.23 -1.23 -28.68
N ALA A 449 24.25 -0.39 -28.52
CA ALA A 449 25.25 -0.53 -27.48
C ALA A 449 24.64 -0.37 -26.07
N GLN A 450 23.76 0.63 -25.88
CA GLN A 450 23.06 0.84 -24.62
C GLN A 450 22.06 -0.29 -24.33
N HIS A 451 21.35 -0.78 -25.35
CA HIS A 451 20.45 -1.91 -25.19
C HIS A 451 21.21 -3.15 -24.72
N ALA A 452 22.32 -3.50 -25.38
CA ALA A 452 23.13 -4.64 -24.98
C ALA A 452 23.67 -4.49 -23.55
N LYS A 453 24.11 -3.29 -23.16
CA LYS A 453 24.57 -3.01 -21.80
C LYS A 453 23.46 -3.19 -20.77
N THR A 454 22.29 -2.58 -20.99
CA THR A 454 21.14 -2.64 -20.09
C THR A 454 20.66 -4.09 -19.94
N TRP A 455 20.57 -4.83 -21.06
CA TRP A 455 20.16 -6.24 -21.03
C TRP A 455 21.15 -7.10 -20.25
N ASN A 456 22.47 -6.92 -20.47
CA ASN A 456 23.49 -7.66 -19.74
C ASN A 456 23.42 -7.37 -18.22
N ASN A 457 23.12 -6.14 -17.82
CA ASN A 457 22.94 -5.81 -16.41
C ASN A 457 21.72 -6.54 -15.81
N ILE A 458 20.59 -6.54 -16.53
CA ILE A 458 19.37 -7.28 -16.10
C ILE A 458 19.66 -8.77 -15.97
N VAL A 459 20.39 -9.37 -16.93
CA VAL A 459 20.78 -10.78 -16.89
C VAL A 459 21.72 -11.07 -15.71
N ALA A 460 22.70 -10.19 -15.46
CA ALA A 460 23.62 -10.32 -14.33
C ALA A 460 22.88 -10.23 -12.99
N ASP A 461 21.92 -9.32 -12.86
CA ASP A 461 21.06 -9.24 -11.68
C ASP A 461 20.22 -10.51 -11.48
N TYR A 462 19.72 -11.09 -12.58
CA TYR A 462 18.99 -12.36 -12.57
C TYR A 462 19.88 -13.54 -12.15
N GLU A 463 21.10 -13.64 -12.70
CA GLU A 463 22.03 -14.73 -12.39
C GLU A 463 22.59 -14.64 -10.95
N ASN A 464 22.75 -13.43 -10.42
CA ASN A 464 23.21 -13.18 -9.05
C ASN A 464 22.08 -13.25 -8.01
N ALA A 465 20.82 -13.19 -8.44
CA ALA A 465 19.70 -13.42 -7.57
C ALA A 465 19.69 -14.91 -7.19
N THR A 466 20.06 -15.22 -5.94
CA THR A 466 19.73 -16.53 -5.38
C THR A 466 18.25 -16.76 -5.59
N PHE A 467 17.85 -17.90 -6.16
CA PHE A 467 16.49 -18.26 -6.64
C PHE A 467 15.41 -18.28 -5.54
N ASP A 468 15.48 -17.37 -4.60
CA ASP A 468 14.41 -17.12 -3.65
C ASP A 468 13.43 -16.10 -4.27
N LEU A 469 12.38 -16.63 -4.92
CA LEU A 469 11.28 -15.85 -5.49
C LEU A 469 10.59 -14.89 -4.49
N ARG A 470 10.94 -14.98 -3.21
CA ARG A 470 10.43 -14.10 -2.15
C ARG A 470 11.24 -12.82 -1.99
N GLN A 471 12.34 -12.66 -2.70
CA GLN A 471 13.12 -11.43 -2.64
C GLN A 471 12.50 -10.37 -3.56
N ILE A 472 12.12 -9.24 -2.98
CA ILE A 472 11.56 -8.05 -3.68
C ILE A 472 12.42 -7.65 -4.89
N LYS A 473 13.75 -7.77 -4.79
CA LYS A 473 14.68 -7.50 -5.90
C LYS A 473 14.43 -8.39 -7.12
N THR A 474 14.17 -9.68 -6.92
CA THR A 474 13.92 -10.63 -8.01
C THR A 474 12.62 -10.31 -8.74
N VAL A 475 11.56 -9.95 -8.01
CA VAL A 475 10.27 -9.55 -8.59
C VAL A 475 10.42 -8.28 -9.41
N SER A 476 11.10 -7.28 -8.86
CA SER A 476 11.39 -6.02 -9.56
C SER A 476 12.21 -6.24 -10.83
N THR A 477 13.24 -7.11 -10.78
CA THR A 477 14.07 -7.44 -11.96
C THR A 477 13.24 -8.12 -13.06
N PHE A 478 12.36 -9.05 -12.71
CA PHE A 478 11.47 -9.72 -13.69
C PHE A 478 10.51 -8.72 -14.33
N ASN A 479 9.88 -7.87 -13.52
CA ASN A 479 8.99 -6.84 -14.03
C ASN A 479 9.72 -5.85 -14.96
N THR A 480 10.91 -5.43 -14.56
CA THR A 480 11.77 -4.53 -15.33
C THR A 480 12.16 -5.12 -16.69
N ALA A 481 12.58 -6.39 -16.73
CA ALA A 481 12.91 -7.08 -17.98
C ALA A 481 11.68 -7.23 -18.88
N ALA A 482 10.54 -7.64 -18.33
CA ALA A 482 9.29 -7.77 -19.05
C ALA A 482 8.83 -6.42 -19.64
N TRP A 483 8.97 -5.34 -18.87
CA TRP A 483 8.64 -3.98 -19.29
C TRP A 483 9.50 -3.52 -20.48
N LEU A 484 10.81 -3.75 -20.44
CA LEU A 484 11.70 -3.42 -21.54
C LEU A 484 11.30 -4.18 -22.81
N LEU A 485 11.10 -5.51 -22.72
CA LEU A 485 10.69 -6.33 -23.84
C LEU A 485 9.33 -5.90 -24.41
N ALA A 486 8.36 -5.57 -23.55
CA ALA A 486 7.02 -5.19 -23.97
C ALA A 486 6.95 -3.82 -24.66
N ASN A 487 7.92 -2.93 -24.45
CA ASN A 487 7.93 -1.58 -25.00
C ASN A 487 9.05 -1.34 -26.03
N THR A 488 9.71 -2.42 -26.48
CA THR A 488 10.68 -2.46 -27.58
C THR A 488 10.33 -3.60 -28.55
N ASP A 489 11.27 -4.02 -29.43
CA ASP A 489 11.10 -5.21 -30.31
C ASP A 489 11.32 -6.55 -29.57
N GLY A 490 10.87 -6.66 -28.32
CA GLY A 490 11.13 -7.81 -27.49
C GLY A 490 10.32 -9.04 -27.86
N ASP A 491 10.80 -10.22 -27.40
CA ASP A 491 10.07 -11.49 -27.57
C ASP A 491 8.89 -11.61 -26.59
N TYR A 492 7.69 -11.77 -27.14
CA TYR A 492 6.45 -11.93 -26.38
C TYR A 492 6.51 -13.09 -25.37
N SER A 493 7.06 -14.24 -25.77
CA SER A 493 7.10 -15.45 -24.91
C SER A 493 7.97 -15.24 -23.68
N SER A 494 9.14 -14.61 -23.88
CA SER A 494 10.05 -14.25 -22.80
C SER A 494 9.44 -13.20 -21.88
N ALA A 495 8.84 -12.15 -22.43
CA ALA A 495 8.17 -11.09 -21.66
C ALA A 495 7.02 -11.67 -20.80
N LEU A 496 6.20 -12.55 -21.37
CA LEU A 496 5.10 -13.20 -20.67
C LEU A 496 5.59 -14.07 -19.52
N THR A 497 6.62 -14.90 -19.76
CA THR A 497 7.21 -15.75 -18.73
C THR A 497 7.70 -14.94 -17.53
N LEU A 498 8.37 -13.81 -17.77
CA LEU A 498 8.92 -12.95 -16.74
C LEU A 498 7.83 -12.25 -15.92
N VAL A 499 6.83 -11.65 -16.58
CA VAL A 499 5.76 -10.94 -15.86
C VAL A 499 4.86 -11.90 -15.09
N GLU A 500 4.60 -13.11 -15.60
CA GLU A 500 3.86 -14.15 -14.87
C GLU A 500 4.63 -14.65 -13.65
N ALA A 501 5.97 -14.74 -13.74
CA ALA A 501 6.81 -15.06 -12.58
C ALA A 501 6.73 -13.98 -11.50
N ALA A 502 6.73 -12.70 -11.86
CA ALA A 502 6.54 -11.60 -10.93
C ALA A 502 5.14 -11.64 -10.27
N LEU A 503 4.08 -11.85 -11.05
CA LEU A 503 2.69 -11.93 -10.55
C LEU A 503 2.41 -13.14 -9.65
N LYS A 504 3.18 -14.22 -9.76
CA LYS A 504 3.07 -15.36 -8.81
C LYS A 504 3.46 -14.95 -7.39
N VAL A 505 4.35 -13.99 -7.25
CA VAL A 505 4.81 -13.49 -5.95
C VAL A 505 3.93 -12.33 -5.48
N GLU A 506 3.65 -11.38 -6.36
CA GLU A 506 2.87 -10.17 -6.08
C GLU A 506 1.68 -10.03 -7.05
N PRO A 507 0.62 -10.85 -6.87
CA PRO A 507 -0.50 -10.91 -7.81
C PRO A 507 -1.34 -9.63 -7.87
N ASP A 508 -1.34 -8.84 -6.80
CA ASP A 508 -2.13 -7.63 -6.66
C ASP A 508 -1.33 -6.34 -6.96
N ASP A 509 -0.03 -6.46 -7.36
CA ASP A 509 0.78 -5.29 -7.71
C ASP A 509 0.32 -4.65 -9.01
N ILE A 510 -0.08 -3.39 -8.93
CA ILE A 510 -0.68 -2.64 -10.04
C ILE A 510 0.34 -2.35 -11.15
N ALA A 511 1.60 -2.10 -10.80
CA ALA A 511 2.64 -1.83 -11.78
C ALA A 511 3.01 -3.09 -12.57
N ILE A 512 2.99 -4.27 -11.93
CA ILE A 512 3.19 -5.55 -12.62
C ILE A 512 1.99 -5.88 -13.52
N GLN A 513 0.77 -5.57 -13.08
CA GLN A 513 -0.43 -5.73 -13.91
C GLN A 513 -0.41 -4.79 -15.14
N ASP A 514 0.08 -3.55 -15.00
CA ASP A 514 0.31 -2.64 -16.13
C ASP A 514 1.31 -3.24 -17.12
N THR A 515 2.43 -3.77 -16.63
CA THR A 515 3.41 -4.49 -17.46
C THR A 515 2.78 -5.67 -18.19
N LEU A 516 1.95 -6.49 -17.53
CA LEU A 516 1.24 -7.61 -18.17
C LEU A 516 0.33 -7.13 -19.30
N ALA A 517 -0.37 -6.01 -19.12
CA ALA A 517 -1.21 -5.44 -20.19
C ALA A 517 -0.37 -5.04 -21.41
N HIS A 518 0.80 -4.44 -21.20
CA HIS A 518 1.75 -4.13 -22.28
C HIS A 518 2.30 -5.39 -22.97
N VAL A 519 2.58 -6.44 -22.21
CA VAL A 519 3.01 -7.74 -22.76
C VAL A 519 1.91 -8.35 -23.63
N TYR A 520 0.66 -8.35 -23.19
CA TYR A 520 -0.45 -8.84 -24.03
C TYR A 520 -0.63 -7.99 -25.29
N PHE A 521 -0.43 -6.67 -25.18
CA PHE A 521 -0.45 -5.78 -26.34
C PHE A 521 0.64 -6.13 -27.35
N LEU A 522 1.89 -6.36 -26.90
CA LEU A 522 3.00 -6.84 -27.72
C LEU A 522 2.62 -8.15 -28.47
N GLY A 523 1.95 -9.08 -27.78
CA GLY A 523 1.50 -10.36 -28.33
C GLY A 523 0.26 -10.29 -29.22
N GLY A 524 -0.26 -9.10 -29.54
CA GLY A 524 -1.48 -8.89 -30.32
C GLY A 524 -2.77 -9.29 -29.62
N LYS A 525 -2.74 -9.56 -28.31
CA LYS A 525 -3.91 -9.90 -27.49
C LYS A 525 -4.57 -8.63 -26.96
N ILE A 526 -5.14 -7.85 -27.89
CA ILE A 526 -5.62 -6.48 -27.60
C ILE A 526 -6.73 -6.47 -26.55
N GLU A 527 -7.68 -7.41 -26.61
CA GLU A 527 -8.81 -7.45 -25.67
C GLU A 527 -8.36 -7.76 -24.23
N GLU A 528 -7.40 -8.67 -24.05
CA GLU A 528 -6.81 -9.00 -22.77
C GLU A 528 -6.03 -7.79 -22.22
N ALA A 529 -5.26 -7.11 -23.07
CA ALA A 529 -4.54 -5.90 -22.71
C ALA A 529 -5.49 -4.81 -22.20
N ILE A 530 -6.58 -4.53 -22.95
CA ILE A 530 -7.60 -3.55 -22.56
C ILE A 530 -8.23 -3.94 -21.22
N ARG A 531 -8.65 -5.19 -21.06
CA ARG A 531 -9.32 -5.66 -19.85
C ARG A 531 -8.47 -5.46 -18.58
N ILE A 532 -7.18 -5.81 -18.67
CA ILE A 532 -6.26 -5.63 -17.54
C ILE A 532 -6.00 -4.15 -17.31
N GLN A 533 -5.74 -3.37 -18.36
CA GLN A 533 -5.46 -1.95 -18.22
C GLN A 533 -6.66 -1.16 -17.68
N GLU A 534 -7.89 -1.56 -17.99
CA GLU A 534 -9.09 -0.98 -17.37
C GLU A 534 -9.16 -1.25 -15.85
N GLN A 535 -8.68 -2.41 -15.41
CA GLN A 535 -8.56 -2.71 -13.98
C GLN A 535 -7.49 -1.85 -13.32
N VAL A 536 -6.32 -1.72 -13.94
CA VAL A 536 -5.21 -0.86 -13.48
C VAL A 536 -5.67 0.59 -13.34
N VAL A 537 -6.32 1.15 -14.35
CA VAL A 537 -6.85 2.53 -14.32
C VAL A 537 -7.93 2.72 -13.25
N ARG A 538 -8.78 1.72 -13.00
CA ARG A 538 -9.77 1.80 -11.90
C ARG A 538 -9.13 1.88 -10.52
N LEU A 539 -8.02 1.17 -10.32
CA LEU A 539 -7.31 1.14 -9.04
C LEU A 539 -6.40 2.36 -8.85
N ALA A 540 -5.88 2.92 -9.94
CA ALA A 540 -4.96 4.06 -9.94
C ALA A 540 -5.44 5.17 -10.91
N PRO A 541 -6.60 5.79 -10.65
CA PRO A 541 -7.25 6.71 -11.60
C PRO A 541 -6.49 8.03 -11.78
N GLU A 542 -5.57 8.38 -10.90
CA GLU A 542 -4.74 9.59 -11.04
C GLU A 542 -3.51 9.38 -11.94
N VAL A 543 -3.16 8.14 -12.27
CA VAL A 543 -1.95 7.82 -13.02
C VAL A 543 -2.20 7.98 -14.52
N VAL A 544 -1.76 9.10 -15.05
CA VAL A 544 -2.00 9.51 -16.45
C VAL A 544 -1.32 8.56 -17.44
N ILE A 545 -0.14 8.05 -17.11
CA ILE A 545 0.56 7.08 -18.00
C ILE A 545 -0.25 5.79 -18.19
N PHE A 546 -0.98 5.31 -17.18
CA PHE A 546 -1.86 4.15 -17.31
C PHE A 546 -3.10 4.42 -18.18
N GLN A 547 -3.67 5.62 -18.04
CA GLN A 547 -4.78 6.07 -18.91
C GLN A 547 -4.34 6.13 -20.37
N ARG A 548 -3.18 6.72 -20.65
CA ARG A 548 -2.60 6.82 -22.00
C ARG A 548 -2.32 5.44 -22.60
N ALA A 549 -1.85 4.49 -21.81
CA ALA A 549 -1.68 3.10 -22.24
C ALA A 549 -3.02 2.47 -22.67
N LEU A 550 -4.06 2.65 -21.86
CA LEU A 550 -5.42 2.16 -22.15
C LEU A 550 -5.96 2.77 -23.45
N GLU A 551 -5.82 4.07 -23.64
CA GLU A 551 -6.24 4.76 -24.87
C GLU A 551 -5.49 4.22 -26.08
N ARG A 552 -4.17 4.03 -25.99
CA ARG A 552 -3.35 3.42 -27.06
C ARG A 552 -3.85 2.03 -27.41
N PHE A 553 -4.15 1.19 -26.41
CA PHE A 553 -4.64 -0.17 -26.66
C PHE A 553 -6.02 -0.16 -27.34
N LYS A 554 -6.92 0.75 -26.93
CA LYS A 554 -8.24 0.92 -27.56
C LYS A 554 -8.16 1.43 -29.00
N GLN A 555 -7.19 2.26 -29.32
CA GLN A 555 -6.97 2.75 -30.69
C GLN A 555 -6.44 1.67 -31.63
N ALA A 556 -5.74 0.65 -31.12
CA ALA A 556 -5.21 -0.46 -31.89
C ALA A 556 -6.24 -1.59 -32.13
N ARG A 557 -7.41 -1.52 -31.49
CA ARG A 557 -8.54 -2.45 -31.67
C ARG A 557 -9.25 -2.21 -33.00
#